data_09c9a1c163b1882142fbecbb94295634
#
_entry.id   09c9a1c163b1882142fbecbb94295634
#
_cell.length_a   1.000
_cell.length_b   1.000
_cell.length_c   1.000
_cell.angle_alpha   90.00
_cell.angle_beta   90.00
_cell.angle_gamma   90.00
#
_symmetry.space_group_name_H-M   'P 1'
#
loop_
_entity.id
_entity.type
_entity.pdbx_description
1 polymer ?
#
loop_
_entity_poly.entity_id
_entity_poly.type
_entity_poly.pdbx_seq_one_letter_code
_entity_poly.pdbx_strand_id
1 'polypeptide(L)'
;MLPCAWGASAPVKNSAQLIPVRFVQGTVHGFLQMRSEDGHIVASGDSVQVAHGSQVTVRTTFTFKDGSIDDETTVFLQRGTFRLVSDRHLQKGPFFPHPMDVLIDARSGQVTVHSTGKDGKEEVKTDHLTLPADLANGIVPLVIEHIRSGVAETTVPMLVLTPKPRLVKLIISPRGEESFDVVGSPRKALHYEIKINIGGIEGMVAPIVGKAPPNIQLWIIGGLAPTFLREEGPIYAEGPIMTIELASPVWPDAAKPGS
;
A
#
# COMPACT_ATOMS: atom_id res chain seq x y z
N MET A 1 58.38 -3.28 13.99
CA MET A 1 57.25 -2.34 13.83
C MET A 1 56.55 -2.65 12.49
N LEU A 2 55.41 -3.29 12.55
CA LEU A 2 54.59 -3.59 11.39
C LEU A 2 53.40 -2.58 11.36
N PRO A 3 53.10 -1.94 10.24
CA PRO A 3 51.92 -1.05 10.17
C PRO A 3 50.64 -1.84 10.04
N CYS A 4 49.70 -1.62 10.93
CA CYS A 4 48.29 -2.07 10.77
C CYS A 4 47.66 -1.35 9.59
N ALA A 5 47.32 -2.08 8.55
CA ALA A 5 46.46 -1.59 7.47
C ALA A 5 45.01 -1.56 7.97
N TRP A 6 44.45 -0.39 8.10
CA TRP A 6 43.00 -0.21 8.27
C TRP A 6 42.34 -0.48 6.95
N GLY A 7 41.60 -1.60 6.90
CA GLY A 7 40.73 -1.90 5.79
C GLY A 7 39.58 -0.92 5.76
N ALA A 8 39.53 -0.05 4.76
CA ALA A 8 38.38 0.77 4.47
C ALA A 8 37.21 -0.13 4.04
N SER A 9 36.18 -0.20 4.84
CA SER A 9 34.91 -0.83 4.46
C SER A 9 34.34 -0.08 3.25
N ALA A 10 34.18 -0.78 2.13
CA ALA A 10 33.54 -0.23 0.95
C ALA A 10 32.10 0.19 1.30
N PRO A 11 31.61 1.33 0.78
CA PRO A 11 30.22 1.74 0.99
C PRO A 11 29.30 0.68 0.40
N VAL A 12 28.42 0.13 1.22
CA VAL A 12 27.32 -0.74 0.78
C VAL A 12 26.46 0.08 -0.17
N LYS A 13 26.61 -0.13 -1.48
CA LYS A 13 25.67 0.40 -2.47
C LYS A 13 24.30 -0.20 -2.15
N ASN A 14 23.41 0.63 -1.60
CA ASN A 14 22.01 0.32 -1.39
C ASN A 14 21.34 0.26 -2.79
N SER A 15 21.56 -0.84 -3.52
CA SER A 15 20.87 -1.08 -4.80
C SER A 15 19.40 -1.35 -4.48
N ALA A 16 18.50 -0.60 -5.13
CA ALA A 16 17.07 -0.86 -5.09
C ALA A 16 16.81 -2.36 -5.27
N GLN A 17 16.11 -2.98 -4.33
CA GLN A 17 15.76 -4.40 -4.39
C GLN A 17 14.53 -4.57 -5.28
N LEU A 18 14.71 -4.50 -6.60
CA LEU A 18 13.63 -4.66 -7.56
C LEU A 18 12.96 -6.03 -7.40
N ILE A 19 11.66 -6.02 -7.11
CA ILE A 19 10.88 -7.24 -6.98
C ILE A 19 10.54 -7.77 -8.38
N PRO A 20 10.97 -9.00 -8.71
CA PRO A 20 10.67 -9.57 -10.02
C PRO A 20 9.21 -9.97 -10.14
N VAL A 21 8.62 -9.72 -11.30
CA VAL A 21 7.30 -10.24 -11.66
C VAL A 21 7.40 -11.76 -11.82
N ARG A 22 6.83 -12.51 -10.89
CA ARG A 22 6.86 -13.98 -10.88
C ARG A 22 5.73 -14.59 -11.72
N PHE A 23 4.60 -13.91 -11.78
CA PHE A 23 3.44 -14.24 -12.59
C PHE A 23 2.79 -12.95 -13.08
N VAL A 24 2.19 -13.01 -14.24
CA VAL A 24 1.56 -11.84 -14.87
C VAL A 24 0.21 -11.58 -14.23
N GLN A 25 0.00 -10.33 -13.81
CA GLN A 25 -1.28 -9.89 -13.30
C GLN A 25 -2.31 -9.78 -14.43
N GLY A 26 -3.51 -10.29 -14.17
CA GLY A 26 -4.63 -10.25 -15.08
C GLY A 26 -5.68 -9.20 -14.72
N THR A 27 -6.88 -9.34 -15.30
CA THR A 27 -8.04 -8.54 -14.90
C THR A 27 -8.77 -9.24 -13.75
N VAL A 28 -8.99 -8.51 -12.66
CA VAL A 28 -9.61 -9.01 -11.43
C VAL A 28 -10.56 -7.96 -10.86
N HIS A 29 -11.65 -8.41 -10.25
CA HIS A 29 -12.51 -7.57 -9.43
C HIS A 29 -12.72 -8.28 -8.08
N GLY A 30 -12.42 -7.59 -7.00
CA GLY A 30 -12.57 -8.05 -5.63
C GLY A 30 -13.45 -7.09 -4.81
N PHE A 31 -14.29 -7.64 -3.95
CA PHE A 31 -15.05 -6.86 -2.98
C PHE A 31 -14.32 -6.82 -1.65
N LEU A 32 -14.36 -5.67 -1.02
CA LEU A 32 -13.64 -5.38 0.21
C LEU A 32 -14.60 -4.86 1.29
N GLN A 33 -14.26 -5.10 2.54
CA GLN A 33 -14.86 -4.41 3.66
C GLN A 33 -13.78 -3.89 4.59
N MET A 34 -14.08 -2.77 5.23
CA MET A 34 -13.21 -2.18 6.22
C MET A 34 -13.91 -2.18 7.57
N ARG A 35 -13.16 -2.63 8.60
CA ARG A 35 -13.64 -2.68 9.99
C ARG A 35 -12.76 -1.82 10.87
N SER A 36 -13.39 -1.22 11.87
CA SER A 36 -12.71 -0.61 13.00
C SER A 36 -12.16 -1.68 13.95
N GLU A 37 -11.31 -1.28 14.87
CA GLU A 37 -10.66 -2.16 15.85
C GLU A 37 -11.65 -2.96 16.73
N ASP A 38 -12.85 -2.41 16.97
CA ASP A 38 -13.96 -3.08 17.66
C ASP A 38 -14.79 -4.01 16.77
N GLY A 39 -14.37 -4.22 15.51
CA GLY A 39 -14.96 -5.15 14.55
C GLY A 39 -16.16 -4.62 13.77
N HIS A 40 -16.61 -3.38 13.99
CA HIS A 40 -17.71 -2.80 13.24
C HIS A 40 -17.31 -2.46 11.80
N ILE A 41 -18.15 -2.84 10.83
CA ILE A 41 -17.96 -2.43 9.42
C ILE A 41 -18.18 -0.93 9.31
N VAL A 42 -17.15 -0.19 8.90
CA VAL A 42 -17.17 1.27 8.73
C VAL A 42 -17.25 1.67 7.27
N ALA A 43 -16.72 0.86 6.34
CA ALA A 43 -16.80 1.10 4.91
C ALA A 43 -16.95 -0.20 4.13
N SER A 44 -17.54 -0.10 2.96
CA SER A 44 -17.53 -1.14 1.92
C SER A 44 -16.77 -0.62 0.73
N GLY A 45 -16.06 -1.52 0.06
CA GLY A 45 -15.25 -1.14 -1.09
C GLY A 45 -15.13 -2.23 -2.12
N ASP A 46 -14.50 -1.88 -3.21
CA ASP A 46 -14.11 -2.79 -4.26
C ASP A 46 -12.74 -2.41 -4.84
N SER A 47 -12.07 -3.40 -5.38
CA SER A 47 -10.81 -3.23 -6.09
C SER A 47 -10.97 -3.81 -7.48
N VAL A 48 -10.77 -2.98 -8.50
CA VAL A 48 -10.84 -3.36 -9.91
C VAL A 48 -9.45 -3.26 -10.50
N GLN A 49 -8.92 -4.37 -10.98
CA GLN A 49 -7.66 -4.44 -11.69
C GLN A 49 -7.91 -4.75 -13.16
N VAL A 50 -7.31 -3.99 -14.05
CA VAL A 50 -7.41 -4.18 -15.50
C VAL A 50 -6.02 -4.21 -16.11
N ALA A 51 -5.71 -5.30 -16.80
CA ALA A 51 -4.43 -5.47 -17.48
C ALA A 51 -4.56 -5.23 -19.00
N HIS A 52 -3.70 -4.36 -19.51
CA HIS A 52 -3.53 -4.13 -20.96
C HIS A 52 -2.06 -4.39 -21.33
N GLY A 53 -1.75 -5.61 -21.75
CA GLY A 53 -0.39 -6.04 -22.00
C GLY A 53 0.46 -5.98 -20.72
N SER A 54 1.53 -5.20 -20.74
CA SER A 54 2.39 -5.03 -19.55
C SER A 54 1.95 -3.90 -18.62
N GLN A 55 0.96 -3.12 -18.97
CA GLN A 55 0.42 -2.06 -18.11
C GLN A 55 -0.79 -2.58 -17.36
N VAL A 56 -0.84 -2.30 -16.07
CA VAL A 56 -1.95 -2.66 -15.20
C VAL A 56 -2.44 -1.40 -14.49
N THR A 57 -3.75 -1.25 -14.45
CA THR A 57 -4.41 -0.22 -13.65
C THR A 57 -5.20 -0.91 -12.55
N VAL A 58 -4.98 -0.50 -11.31
CA VAL A 58 -5.77 -0.92 -10.15
C VAL A 58 -6.49 0.31 -9.62
N ARG A 59 -7.78 0.17 -9.36
CA ARG A 59 -8.54 1.16 -8.61
C ARG A 59 -9.19 0.47 -7.43
N THR A 60 -8.92 0.99 -6.24
CA THR A 60 -9.53 0.57 -4.98
C THR A 60 -10.34 1.73 -4.42
N THR A 61 -11.62 1.50 -4.15
CA THR A 61 -12.54 2.53 -3.64
C THR A 61 -13.23 2.03 -2.39
N PHE A 62 -13.22 2.82 -1.33
CA PHE A 62 -14.02 2.60 -0.13
C PHE A 62 -15.04 3.72 0.03
N THR A 63 -16.28 3.34 0.29
CA THR A 63 -17.36 4.25 0.67
C THR A 63 -17.73 4.00 2.13
N PHE A 64 -17.52 5.01 2.95
CA PHE A 64 -17.81 4.95 4.38
C PHE A 64 -19.28 5.24 4.69
N LYS A 65 -19.77 4.74 5.84
CA LYS A 65 -21.14 4.97 6.29
C LYS A 65 -21.48 6.43 6.53
N ASP A 66 -20.48 7.26 6.82
CA ASP A 66 -20.63 8.71 7.03
C ASP A 66 -20.54 9.52 5.72
N GLY A 67 -20.42 8.85 4.57
CA GLY A 67 -20.29 9.47 3.25
C GLY A 67 -18.87 9.81 2.86
N SER A 68 -17.87 9.51 3.69
CA SER A 68 -16.46 9.65 3.32
C SER A 68 -16.09 8.69 2.21
N ILE A 69 -15.05 9.06 1.45
CA ILE A 69 -14.52 8.26 0.34
C ILE A 69 -13.00 8.19 0.47
N ASP A 70 -12.48 6.98 0.28
CA ASP A 70 -11.07 6.67 0.02
C ASP A 70 -11.00 6.03 -1.36
N ASP A 71 -10.31 6.66 -2.31
CA ASP A 71 -10.24 6.22 -3.71
C ASP A 71 -8.78 6.30 -4.19
N GLU A 72 -8.18 5.15 -4.46
CA GLU A 72 -6.83 5.06 -4.96
C GLU A 72 -6.83 4.45 -6.35
N THR A 73 -6.16 5.10 -7.30
CA THR A 73 -5.96 4.60 -8.67
C THR A 73 -4.49 4.57 -8.99
N THR A 74 -3.96 3.37 -9.15
CA THR A 74 -2.54 3.12 -9.42
C THR A 74 -2.35 2.53 -10.80
N VAL A 75 -1.40 3.06 -11.55
CA VAL A 75 -0.96 2.52 -12.85
C VAL A 75 0.48 2.06 -12.72
N PHE A 76 0.76 0.82 -13.09
CA PHE A 76 2.12 0.27 -13.05
C PHE A 76 2.42 -0.61 -14.26
N LEU A 77 3.71 -0.86 -14.48
CA LEU A 77 4.22 -1.79 -15.47
C LEU A 77 4.67 -3.09 -14.78
N GLN A 78 4.32 -4.23 -15.39
CA GLN A 78 4.74 -5.58 -14.97
C GLN A 78 5.68 -6.21 -16.01
N ARG A 79 6.82 -5.57 -16.27
CA ARG A 79 7.79 -6.06 -17.26
C ARG A 79 9.12 -6.40 -16.60
N GLY A 80 9.30 -7.67 -16.26
CA GLY A 80 10.44 -8.16 -15.50
C GLY A 80 10.40 -7.78 -14.03
N THR A 81 10.17 -6.51 -13.71
CA THR A 81 9.95 -5.97 -12.37
C THR A 81 8.77 -5.02 -12.37
N PHE A 82 8.19 -4.76 -11.19
CA PHE A 82 7.16 -3.74 -11.06
C PHE A 82 7.75 -2.34 -11.13
N ARG A 83 7.06 -1.46 -11.84
CA ARG A 83 7.42 -0.04 -11.93
C ARG A 83 6.17 0.81 -11.88
N LEU A 84 6.08 1.68 -10.89
CA LEU A 84 5.01 2.65 -10.81
C LEU A 84 5.07 3.60 -12.02
N VAL A 85 3.92 3.89 -12.60
CA VAL A 85 3.75 4.91 -13.65
C VAL A 85 3.11 6.14 -13.04
N SER A 86 1.99 5.96 -12.35
CA SER A 86 1.28 7.02 -11.63
C SER A 86 0.48 6.41 -10.49
N ASP A 87 0.22 7.23 -9.50
CA ASP A 87 -0.67 6.91 -8.40
C ASP A 87 -1.49 8.15 -8.04
N ARG A 88 -2.79 7.99 -7.87
CA ARG A 88 -3.67 9.02 -7.35
C ARG A 88 -4.44 8.49 -6.18
N HIS A 89 -4.31 9.14 -5.04
CA HIS A 89 -5.00 8.78 -3.82
C HIS A 89 -5.83 9.96 -3.31
N LEU A 90 -7.15 9.79 -3.29
CA LEU A 90 -8.12 10.76 -2.82
C LEU A 90 -8.75 10.30 -1.51
N GLN A 91 -8.60 11.09 -0.46
CA GLN A 91 -9.30 10.92 0.82
C GLN A 91 -10.13 12.14 1.13
N LYS A 92 -11.44 11.99 1.31
CA LYS A 92 -12.36 13.09 1.60
C LYS A 92 -13.52 12.67 2.48
N GLY A 93 -14.08 13.63 3.19
CA GLY A 93 -15.26 13.45 4.06
C GLY A 93 -14.90 13.45 5.54
N PRO A 94 -15.92 13.33 6.43
CA PRO A 94 -15.76 13.48 7.88
C PRO A 94 -14.81 12.50 8.54
N PHE A 95 -14.62 11.30 7.97
CA PHE A 95 -13.72 10.28 8.49
C PHE A 95 -12.24 10.72 8.45
N PHE A 96 -11.89 11.58 7.49
CA PHE A 96 -10.53 12.03 7.29
C PHE A 96 -10.31 13.43 7.88
N PRO A 97 -9.55 13.55 8.99
CA PRO A 97 -9.28 14.85 9.60
C PRO A 97 -8.49 15.80 8.69
N HIS A 98 -7.75 15.24 7.74
CA HIS A 98 -6.96 15.97 6.76
C HIS A 98 -7.26 15.46 5.35
N PRO A 99 -8.41 15.89 4.75
CA PRO A 99 -8.75 15.49 3.39
C PRO A 99 -7.64 15.89 2.41
N MET A 100 -7.34 15.01 1.47
CA MET A 100 -6.32 15.26 0.45
C MET A 100 -6.61 14.53 -0.85
N ASP A 101 -6.08 15.07 -1.95
CA ASP A 101 -6.00 14.41 -3.25
C ASP A 101 -4.55 14.53 -3.71
N VAL A 102 -3.86 13.40 -3.79
CA VAL A 102 -2.44 13.34 -4.13
C VAL A 102 -2.27 12.62 -5.45
N LEU A 103 -1.52 13.24 -6.35
CA LEU A 103 -1.12 12.65 -7.62
C LEU A 103 0.39 12.52 -7.69
N ILE A 104 0.85 11.31 -7.96
CA ILE A 104 2.25 10.97 -8.22
C ILE A 104 2.39 10.63 -9.72
N ASP A 105 3.21 11.36 -10.45
CA ASP A 105 3.74 10.94 -11.74
C ASP A 105 5.16 10.41 -11.54
N ALA A 106 5.31 9.08 -11.51
CA ALA A 106 6.60 8.46 -11.25
C ALA A 106 7.59 8.61 -12.42
N ARG A 107 7.13 8.98 -13.61
CA ARG A 107 8.00 9.20 -14.77
C ARG A 107 8.71 10.54 -14.71
N SER A 108 7.98 11.59 -14.35
CA SER A 108 8.53 12.93 -14.20
C SER A 108 9.07 13.24 -12.81
N GLY A 109 8.68 12.44 -11.81
CA GLY A 109 8.96 12.71 -10.40
C GLY A 109 8.06 13.81 -9.82
N GLN A 110 7.02 14.22 -10.53
CA GLN A 110 6.08 15.23 -10.06
C GLN A 110 5.12 14.65 -9.05
N VAL A 111 4.97 15.34 -7.92
CA VAL A 111 3.99 15.02 -6.88
C VAL A 111 3.14 16.26 -6.62
N THR A 112 1.84 16.15 -6.87
CA THR A 112 0.89 17.23 -6.64
C THR A 112 -0.03 16.86 -5.50
N VAL A 113 -0.13 17.73 -4.49
CA VAL A 113 -0.98 17.55 -3.31
C VAL A 113 -2.01 18.67 -3.28
N HIS A 114 -3.28 18.28 -3.36
CA HIS A 114 -4.42 19.15 -3.05
C HIS A 114 -4.84 18.87 -1.61
N SER A 115 -4.88 19.87 -0.78
CA SER A 115 -5.25 19.76 0.63
C SER A 115 -6.02 20.99 1.08
N THR A 116 -6.66 20.93 2.24
CA THR A 116 -7.30 22.09 2.86
C THR A 116 -6.33 22.74 3.83
N GLY A 117 -6.04 24.01 3.60
CA GLY A 117 -5.20 24.82 4.48
C GLY A 117 -5.86 25.12 5.81
N LYS A 118 -5.11 25.68 6.76
CA LYS A 118 -5.61 26.04 8.09
C LYS A 118 -6.72 27.09 8.08
N ASP A 119 -6.82 27.88 7.04
CA ASP A 119 -7.87 28.89 6.81
C ASP A 119 -9.10 28.32 6.08
N GLY A 120 -9.16 27.01 5.86
CA GLY A 120 -10.25 26.33 5.17
C GLY A 120 -10.21 26.45 3.65
N LYS A 121 -9.16 27.07 3.07
CA LYS A 121 -9.02 27.20 1.63
C LYS A 121 -8.26 26.01 1.04
N GLU A 122 -8.57 25.71 -0.21
CA GLU A 122 -7.81 24.72 -0.97
C GLU A 122 -6.38 25.22 -1.22
N GLU A 123 -5.41 24.37 -0.90
CA GLU A 123 -4.00 24.57 -1.20
C GLU A 123 -3.56 23.51 -2.19
N VAL A 124 -2.89 23.92 -3.25
CA VAL A 124 -2.25 23.02 -4.23
C VAL A 124 -0.74 23.21 -4.16
N LYS A 125 -0.03 22.13 -3.89
CA LYS A 125 1.43 22.10 -3.86
C LYS A 125 1.93 21.09 -4.87
N THR A 126 2.95 21.47 -5.62
CA THR A 126 3.61 20.59 -6.58
C THR A 126 5.11 20.58 -6.29
N ASP A 127 5.63 19.39 -6.05
CA ASP A 127 7.06 19.13 -5.84
C ASP A 127 7.60 18.23 -6.94
N HIS A 128 8.89 18.36 -7.23
CA HIS A 128 9.62 17.43 -8.10
C HIS A 128 10.63 16.65 -7.27
N LEU A 129 10.41 15.34 -7.16
CA LEU A 129 11.21 14.43 -6.36
C LEU A 129 11.97 13.44 -7.24
N THR A 130 13.17 13.06 -6.81
CA THR A 130 13.85 11.91 -7.41
C THR A 130 13.24 10.64 -6.84
N LEU A 131 12.31 10.04 -7.59
CA LEU A 131 11.58 8.85 -7.15
C LEU A 131 12.34 7.58 -7.51
N PRO A 132 12.43 6.60 -6.58
CA PRO A 132 13.03 5.29 -6.86
C PRO A 132 12.22 4.53 -7.93
N ALA A 133 12.91 3.71 -8.72
CA ALA A 133 12.27 2.93 -9.78
C ALA A 133 11.34 1.81 -9.26
N ASP A 134 11.52 1.41 -8.00
CA ASP A 134 10.76 0.41 -7.26
C ASP A 134 9.76 1.02 -6.27
N LEU A 135 9.37 2.29 -6.47
CA LEU A 135 8.35 2.95 -5.64
C LEU A 135 7.06 2.12 -5.62
N ALA A 136 6.55 1.83 -4.41
CA ALA A 136 5.51 0.84 -4.20
C ALA A 136 4.13 1.41 -3.81
N ASN A 137 3.91 2.72 -3.97
CA ASN A 137 2.60 3.33 -3.70
C ASN A 137 1.49 2.60 -4.46
N GLY A 138 0.40 2.30 -3.78
CA GLY A 138 -0.77 1.62 -4.32
C GLY A 138 -0.57 0.15 -4.74
N ILE A 139 0.66 -0.40 -4.65
CA ILE A 139 0.96 -1.78 -5.08
C ILE A 139 1.64 -2.63 -4.01
N VAL A 140 1.69 -2.19 -2.76
CA VAL A 140 2.37 -2.94 -1.68
C VAL A 140 1.83 -4.37 -1.52
N PRO A 141 0.51 -4.63 -1.45
CA PRO A 141 -0.01 -5.99 -1.37
C PRO A 141 0.43 -6.85 -2.56
N LEU A 142 0.35 -6.30 -3.76
CA LEU A 142 0.78 -6.96 -4.99
C LEU A 142 2.27 -7.31 -4.95
N VAL A 143 3.12 -6.39 -4.52
CA VAL A 143 4.57 -6.64 -4.38
C VAL A 143 4.82 -7.81 -3.43
N ILE A 144 4.08 -7.90 -2.31
CA ILE A 144 4.21 -8.97 -1.32
C ILE A 144 3.80 -10.32 -1.91
N GLU A 145 2.77 -10.40 -2.76
CA GLU A 145 2.39 -11.61 -3.49
C GLU A 145 3.55 -12.18 -4.32
N HIS A 146 4.49 -11.32 -4.75
CA HIS A 146 5.64 -11.70 -5.56
C HIS A 146 6.92 -11.99 -4.76
N ILE A 147 6.94 -11.78 -3.45
CA ILE A 147 8.08 -12.16 -2.61
C ILE A 147 8.21 -13.69 -2.61
N ARG A 148 9.41 -14.17 -2.82
CA ARG A 148 9.68 -15.62 -2.81
C ARG A 148 9.63 -16.15 -1.38
N SER A 149 9.12 -17.37 -1.22
CA SER A 149 9.21 -18.09 0.05
C SER A 149 10.68 -18.22 0.48
N GLY A 150 10.93 -18.07 1.78
CA GLY A 150 12.27 -18.16 2.37
C GLY A 150 13.11 -16.86 2.33
N VAL A 151 12.59 -15.78 1.73
CA VAL A 151 13.22 -14.46 1.86
C VAL A 151 12.94 -13.93 3.27
N ALA A 152 14.00 -13.63 4.03
CA ALA A 152 13.87 -13.22 5.43
C ALA A 152 13.29 -11.79 5.57
N GLU A 153 13.67 -10.91 4.67
CA GLU A 153 13.25 -9.51 4.68
C GLU A 153 13.34 -8.91 3.27
N THR A 154 12.42 -8.02 2.97
CA THR A 154 12.38 -7.26 1.73
C THR A 154 12.14 -5.79 2.05
N THR A 155 12.86 -4.89 1.39
CA THR A 155 12.68 -3.45 1.57
C THR A 155 12.19 -2.82 0.28
N VAL A 156 11.13 -2.02 0.35
CA VAL A 156 10.61 -1.23 -0.78
C VAL A 156 10.41 0.23 -0.37
N PRO A 157 10.67 1.19 -1.26
CA PRO A 157 10.38 2.59 -0.99
C PRO A 157 8.89 2.90 -1.18
N MET A 158 8.38 3.81 -0.37
CA MET A 158 7.04 4.36 -0.48
C MET A 158 7.07 5.87 -0.23
N LEU A 159 6.24 6.62 -0.92
CA LEU A 159 6.01 8.02 -0.63
C LEU A 159 4.84 8.14 0.35
N VAL A 160 5.09 8.65 1.55
CA VAL A 160 4.02 8.93 2.51
C VAL A 160 3.29 10.18 2.07
N LEU A 161 1.96 10.03 1.93
CA LEU A 161 1.07 11.08 1.46
C LEU A 161 0.68 11.98 2.63
N THR A 162 1.36 13.10 2.72
CA THR A 162 1.14 14.19 3.68
C THR A 162 1.25 15.51 2.93
N PRO A 163 0.86 16.65 3.53
CA PRO A 163 1.07 17.96 2.90
C PRO A 163 2.53 18.25 2.50
N LYS A 164 3.48 17.48 3.03
CA LYS A 164 4.89 17.43 2.60
C LYS A 164 5.27 15.97 2.35
N PRO A 165 5.10 15.47 1.11
CA PRO A 165 5.40 14.08 0.78
C PRO A 165 6.84 13.70 1.14
N ARG A 166 7.04 12.50 1.66
CA ARG A 166 8.36 12.01 2.08
C ARG A 166 8.55 10.57 1.68
N LEU A 167 9.72 10.26 1.14
CA LEU A 167 10.13 8.89 0.90
C LEU A 167 10.48 8.21 2.23
N VAL A 168 9.89 7.04 2.44
CA VAL A 168 10.17 6.13 3.55
C VAL A 168 10.55 4.77 2.99
N LYS A 169 11.07 3.89 3.85
CA LYS A 169 11.31 2.49 3.51
C LYS A 169 10.30 1.63 4.26
N LEU A 170 9.62 0.77 3.53
CA LEU A 170 8.82 -0.31 4.10
C LEU A 170 9.72 -1.53 4.25
N ILE A 171 9.86 -2.03 5.46
CA ILE A 171 10.59 -3.26 5.77
C ILE A 171 9.56 -4.35 5.94
N ILE A 172 9.51 -5.30 5.01
CA ILE A 172 8.52 -6.36 4.91
C ILE A 172 9.17 -7.65 5.40
N SER A 173 8.67 -8.20 6.50
CA SER A 173 9.20 -9.41 7.13
C SER A 173 8.13 -10.49 7.23
N PRO A 174 8.37 -11.73 6.76
CA PRO A 174 7.44 -12.83 6.95
C PRO A 174 7.35 -13.21 8.43
N ARG A 175 6.14 -13.52 8.90
CA ARG A 175 5.83 -13.91 10.28
C ARG A 175 5.36 -15.36 10.41
N GLY A 176 5.23 -16.07 9.30
CA GLY A 176 4.78 -17.45 9.26
C GLY A 176 3.46 -17.64 8.53
N GLU A 177 2.80 -18.75 8.78
CA GLU A 177 1.50 -19.08 8.23
C GLU A 177 0.43 -19.06 9.30
N GLU A 178 -0.74 -18.54 8.98
CA GLU A 178 -1.92 -18.54 9.83
C GLU A 178 -3.11 -19.20 9.11
N SER A 179 -4.01 -19.80 9.89
CA SER A 179 -5.22 -20.44 9.36
C SER A 179 -6.39 -19.48 9.43
N PHE A 180 -7.10 -19.33 8.32
CA PHE A 180 -8.30 -18.53 8.19
C PHE A 180 -9.45 -19.40 7.68
N ASP A 181 -10.66 -19.09 8.09
CA ASP A 181 -11.86 -19.60 7.44
C ASP A 181 -12.27 -18.63 6.34
N VAL A 182 -12.21 -19.08 5.10
CA VAL A 182 -12.64 -18.32 3.93
C VAL A 182 -13.87 -19.00 3.37
N VAL A 183 -15.05 -18.43 3.64
CA VAL A 183 -16.36 -18.93 3.17
C VAL A 183 -16.56 -20.42 3.54
N GLY A 184 -16.33 -20.77 4.83
CA GLY A 184 -16.49 -22.14 5.35
C GLY A 184 -15.41 -23.12 4.87
N SER A 185 -14.32 -22.64 4.30
CA SER A 185 -13.17 -23.46 3.89
C SER A 185 -11.91 -22.98 4.61
N PRO A 186 -11.23 -23.83 5.39
CA PRO A 186 -9.97 -23.47 6.03
C PRO A 186 -8.90 -23.23 4.95
N ARG A 187 -8.24 -22.08 5.03
CA ARG A 187 -7.14 -21.69 4.15
C ARG A 187 -5.96 -21.27 5.01
N LYS A 188 -4.77 -21.52 4.50
CA LYS A 188 -3.54 -20.96 5.08
C LYS A 188 -3.16 -19.70 4.34
N ALA A 189 -2.83 -18.66 5.10
CA ALA A 189 -2.31 -17.41 4.59
C ALA A 189 -0.91 -17.16 5.15
N LEU A 190 -0.03 -16.63 4.33
CA LEU A 190 1.27 -16.12 4.74
C LEU A 190 1.06 -14.76 5.41
N HIS A 191 1.55 -14.63 6.62
CA HIS A 191 1.51 -13.39 7.38
C HIS A 191 2.81 -12.61 7.17
N TYR A 192 2.69 -11.33 6.90
CA TYR A 192 3.78 -10.38 6.78
C TYR A 192 3.57 -9.19 7.71
N GLU A 193 4.63 -8.78 8.38
CA GLU A 193 4.69 -7.52 9.11
C GLU A 193 5.46 -6.50 8.28
N ILE A 194 4.90 -5.31 8.15
CA ILE A 194 5.49 -4.19 7.43
C ILE A 194 5.82 -3.09 8.43
N LYS A 195 7.09 -2.79 8.59
CA LYS A 195 7.59 -1.65 9.37
C LYS A 195 7.81 -0.44 8.48
N ILE A 196 7.29 0.71 8.89
CA ILE A 196 7.55 1.98 8.23
C ILE A 196 8.82 2.58 8.85
N ASN A 197 9.93 2.51 8.10
CA ASN A 197 11.19 3.11 8.51
C ASN A 197 11.29 4.54 7.97
N ILE A 198 11.14 5.52 8.87
CA ILE A 198 11.15 6.95 8.58
C ILE A 198 12.59 7.49 8.50
N GLY A 199 13.59 6.74 8.96
CA GLY A 199 15.00 7.11 9.00
C GLY A 199 15.68 6.94 7.65
N GLY A 200 15.92 8.07 6.97
CA GLY A 200 17.02 8.30 6.06
C GLY A 200 17.14 7.46 4.78
N ILE A 201 16.55 7.90 3.70
CA ILE A 201 17.25 7.91 2.41
C ILE A 201 18.27 9.04 2.54
N GLU A 202 19.57 8.75 2.34
CA GLU A 202 20.66 9.73 2.48
C GLU A 202 20.30 11.03 1.73
N GLY A 203 20.24 12.13 2.45
CA GLY A 203 19.98 13.47 1.94
C GLY A 203 18.72 14.17 2.42
N MET A 204 17.78 13.51 3.11
CA MET A 204 16.58 14.13 3.66
C MET A 204 16.39 13.79 5.14
N VAL A 205 17.18 14.43 6.01
CA VAL A 205 17.01 14.34 7.45
C VAL A 205 16.14 15.49 7.93
N ALA A 206 14.84 15.25 8.09
CA ALA A 206 14.06 16.01 9.05
C ALA A 206 13.45 14.99 10.02
N PRO A 207 13.71 15.08 11.34
CA PRO A 207 13.10 14.17 12.30
C PRO A 207 11.57 14.35 12.23
N ILE A 208 10.85 13.26 12.03
CA ILE A 208 9.42 13.24 12.35
C ILE A 208 9.38 13.30 13.87
N VAL A 209 8.99 14.45 14.39
CA VAL A 209 8.72 14.62 15.82
C VAL A 209 7.36 13.96 16.06
N GLY A 210 7.38 12.68 16.50
CA GLY A 210 6.16 11.90 16.75
C GLY A 210 6.49 10.46 17.14
N LYS A 211 5.49 9.73 17.57
CA LYS A 211 5.60 8.28 17.80
C LYS A 211 5.87 7.57 16.47
N ALA A 212 6.66 6.49 16.49
CA ALA A 212 6.81 5.63 15.33
C ALA A 212 5.40 5.16 14.87
N PRO A 213 5.14 5.18 13.55
CA PRO A 213 3.86 4.66 13.05
C PRO A 213 3.72 3.18 13.43
N PRO A 214 2.49 2.70 13.67
CA PRO A 214 2.25 1.30 13.94
C PRO A 214 2.69 0.44 12.74
N ASN A 215 3.09 -0.81 13.02
CA ASN A 215 3.37 -1.76 11.97
C ASN A 215 2.06 -2.13 11.26
N ILE A 216 2.14 -2.36 9.95
CA ILE A 216 1.02 -2.89 9.17
C ILE A 216 1.17 -4.41 9.14
N GLN A 217 0.06 -5.13 9.32
CA GLN A 217 0.00 -6.59 9.19
C GLN A 217 -0.72 -6.92 7.89
N LEU A 218 -0.22 -7.90 7.13
CA LEU A 218 -0.79 -8.26 5.84
C LEU A 218 -0.76 -9.78 5.64
N TRP A 219 -1.87 -10.34 5.18
CA TRP A 219 -2.03 -11.77 4.91
C TRP A 219 -2.32 -12.02 3.45
N ILE A 220 -1.57 -12.95 2.87
CA ILE A 220 -1.68 -13.39 1.48
C ILE A 220 -1.99 -14.88 1.46
N ILE A 221 -3.08 -15.28 0.80
CA ILE A 221 -3.32 -16.69 0.49
C ILE A 221 -2.26 -17.12 -0.52
N GLY A 222 -1.46 -18.12 -0.15
CA GLY A 222 -0.43 -18.66 -1.03
C GLY A 222 -0.98 -19.55 -2.14
N GLY A 223 -0.11 -20.05 -3.01
CA GLY A 223 -0.45 -20.99 -4.09
C GLY A 223 0.09 -20.55 -5.45
N LEU A 224 -0.51 -21.07 -6.52
CA LEU A 224 -0.14 -20.72 -7.90
C LEU A 224 -0.52 -19.28 -8.27
N ALA A 225 -1.59 -18.78 -7.68
CA ALA A 225 -2.04 -17.39 -7.79
C ALA A 225 -2.24 -16.83 -6.37
N PRO A 226 -1.17 -16.33 -5.75
CA PRO A 226 -1.28 -15.66 -4.45
C PRO A 226 -2.26 -14.49 -4.54
N THR A 227 -3.00 -14.25 -3.48
CA THR A 227 -3.99 -13.18 -3.46
C THR A 227 -4.07 -12.54 -2.08
N PHE A 228 -4.34 -11.25 -2.05
CA PHE A 228 -4.65 -10.51 -0.85
C PHE A 228 -5.79 -11.16 -0.08
N LEU A 229 -5.67 -11.25 1.24
CA LEU A 229 -6.72 -11.73 2.13
C LEU A 229 -7.16 -10.66 3.11
N ARG A 230 -6.18 -10.07 3.82
CA ARG A 230 -6.43 -9.14 4.92
C ARG A 230 -5.25 -8.21 5.12
N GLU A 231 -5.53 -7.00 5.55
CA GLU A 231 -4.56 -6.02 6.03
C GLU A 231 -5.07 -5.38 7.32
N GLU A 232 -4.17 -5.13 8.27
CA GLU A 232 -4.43 -4.36 9.47
C GLU A 232 -3.41 -3.25 9.58
N GLY A 233 -3.88 -2.03 9.59
CA GLY A 233 -3.02 -0.86 9.67
C GLY A 233 -3.81 0.45 9.61
N PRO A 234 -3.13 1.59 9.80
CA PRO A 234 -3.74 2.90 9.63
C PRO A 234 -3.88 3.21 8.13
N ILE A 235 -5.05 3.72 7.72
CA ILE A 235 -5.29 4.12 6.33
C ILE A 235 -4.92 5.59 6.04
N TYR A 236 -4.54 6.32 7.05
CA TYR A 236 -3.94 7.66 6.95
C TYR A 236 -2.97 7.89 8.11
N ALA A 237 -2.08 8.88 7.98
CA ALA A 237 -1.08 9.18 9.00
C ALA A 237 -1.72 9.49 10.35
N GLU A 238 -1.28 8.80 11.42
CA GLU A 238 -1.82 8.91 12.79
C GLU A 238 -3.30 8.46 12.93
N GLY A 239 -3.85 7.79 11.90
CA GLY A 239 -5.19 7.22 11.93
C GLY A 239 -5.32 6.01 12.85
N PRO A 240 -6.56 5.59 13.15
CA PRO A 240 -6.81 4.35 13.88
C PRO A 240 -6.42 3.13 13.03
N ILE A 241 -6.17 2.01 13.71
CA ILE A 241 -5.98 0.74 13.03
C ILE A 241 -7.31 0.29 12.44
N MET A 242 -7.26 0.00 11.14
CA MET A 242 -8.38 -0.58 10.40
C MET A 242 -8.02 -1.97 9.92
N THR A 243 -9.01 -2.82 9.82
CA THR A 243 -8.91 -4.12 9.16
C THR A 243 -9.58 -4.03 7.80
N ILE A 244 -8.83 -4.25 6.72
CA ILE A 244 -9.34 -4.40 5.37
C ILE A 244 -9.28 -5.87 5.02
N GLU A 245 -10.39 -6.44 4.54
CA GLU A 245 -10.46 -7.86 4.19
C GLU A 245 -11.32 -8.08 2.94
N LEU A 246 -11.08 -9.22 2.25
CA LEU A 246 -11.96 -9.66 1.19
C LEU A 246 -13.35 -9.91 1.75
N ALA A 247 -14.35 -9.40 1.05
CA ALA A 247 -15.75 -9.59 1.38
C ALA A 247 -16.43 -10.48 0.33
N SER A 248 -17.34 -11.32 0.78
CA SER A 248 -18.29 -11.96 -0.12
C SER A 248 -19.38 -10.96 -0.45
N PRO A 249 -19.71 -10.72 -1.73
CA PRO A 249 -20.83 -9.86 -2.07
C PRO A 249 -22.13 -10.46 -1.51
N VAL A 250 -22.87 -9.67 -0.74
CA VAL A 250 -24.21 -10.01 -0.31
C VAL A 250 -25.17 -9.45 -1.35
N TRP A 251 -25.72 -10.34 -2.16
CA TRP A 251 -26.78 -9.96 -3.09
C TRP A 251 -28.09 -9.82 -2.31
N PRO A 252 -28.87 -8.75 -2.52
CA PRO A 252 -30.23 -8.71 -1.98
C PRO A 252 -30.98 -9.97 -2.45
N ASP A 253 -31.70 -10.63 -1.56
CA ASP A 253 -32.57 -11.72 -1.93
C ASP A 253 -33.41 -11.28 -3.14
N ALA A 254 -33.38 -12.05 -4.22
CA ALA A 254 -34.25 -11.81 -5.36
C ALA A 254 -35.67 -11.72 -4.81
N ALA A 255 -36.32 -10.57 -4.98
CA ALA A 255 -37.70 -10.39 -4.55
C ALA A 255 -38.48 -11.61 -5.01
N LYS A 256 -39.00 -12.39 -4.05
CA LYS A 256 -39.86 -13.55 -4.41
C LYS A 256 -40.94 -13.02 -5.34
N PRO A 257 -41.10 -13.57 -6.56
CA PRO A 257 -42.19 -13.14 -7.43
C PRO A 257 -43.47 -13.32 -6.62
N GLY A 258 -44.26 -12.27 -6.53
CA GLY A 258 -45.31 -12.04 -5.57
C GLY A 258 -46.23 -13.26 -5.37
N SER A 259 -46.47 -13.55 -4.10
CA SER A 259 -47.60 -14.32 -3.64
C SER A 259 -48.88 -13.53 -3.83
#